data_a551093667741c29e2d89c9ffa624c73
#
_entry.id   a551093667741c29e2d89c9ffa624c73
#
_cell.length_a   1.000
_cell.length_b   1.000
_cell.length_c   1.000
_cell.angle_alpha   90.00
_cell.angle_beta   90.00
_cell.angle_gamma   90.00
#
_symmetry.space_group_name_H-M   'P 1'
#
loop_
_entity.id
_entity.type
_entity.pdbx_description
1 polymer ?
#
loop_
_entity_poly.entity_id
_entity_poly.type
_entity_poly.pdbx_seq_one_letter_code
_entity_poly.pdbx_strand_id
1 'polypeptide(L)'
;MAKNIVYGVDARNALIAGVDKLANTVKITMGPKGRNVVLDKKYGTPLITNDGVTIAKEIELEDASENMGAQLIREVASKTNDAAGDGTTTATLLAQSFIHEGMKNVAAGANPMVIRKGIQKAVDKAVAALKANSKAVSGKEDIARVGTVSSSDEVIGTLIADAMEKVTSDGVITVEESKSAETYSEVVEGMQFDRGYLSPYMATDTDKMEAVLDDALILITDKKISNVQDILPLLEQIVQAGKKLLIIAEDVEGEALTTLVLNKLRGTFTCAAVKAPGFGDRRKEMLRDIAILTGGQVICDELGLDLKEATIDQLGQARQVKVNKDNTIIVGGQGDKDEIAARISQIKSAIETTTSDFDREKLQERLAKLSGGVAVIKVGAATETEMKEKKLRIEDALNATRAAVEEGIVPGGGTAYINIIDEVAKLIDTTEGDEKIGVRIVVKALEAPVRQIAENAGFEGSVVVDKIVSSGKKGFGFDAYNEVYCDMVEKGIVDPTKVARSALQNAASVAATVLTTEALVVSIPEETPAAPAGGGMGGGMGGMY
;
A
#
# COMPACT_ATOMS: atom_id res chain seq x y z
N MET A 1 -6.50 12.20 31.41
CA MET A 1 -7.61 11.34 30.92
C MET A 1 -7.76 10.13 31.84
N ALA A 2 -8.94 9.91 32.39
CA ALA A 2 -9.27 8.70 33.14
C ALA A 2 -9.32 7.48 32.19
N LYS A 3 -9.09 6.30 32.74
CA LYS A 3 -9.12 5.04 32.01
C LYS A 3 -10.27 4.18 32.50
N ASN A 4 -10.99 3.56 31.59
CA ASN A 4 -11.89 2.46 31.87
C ASN A 4 -11.15 1.15 31.65
N ILE A 5 -11.28 0.20 32.59
CA ILE A 5 -10.60 -1.10 32.51
C ILE A 5 -11.68 -2.18 32.49
N VAL A 6 -11.67 -2.99 31.44
CA VAL A 6 -12.60 -4.10 31.23
C VAL A 6 -11.81 -5.40 31.24
N TYR A 7 -12.32 -6.44 31.89
CA TYR A 7 -11.63 -7.71 32.09
C TYR A 7 -12.41 -8.92 31.57
N GLY A 8 -11.71 -10.02 31.35
CA GLY A 8 -12.26 -11.34 31.16
C GLY A 8 -13.20 -11.46 29.98
N VAL A 9 -14.39 -12.01 30.22
CA VAL A 9 -15.39 -12.27 29.17
C VAL A 9 -15.89 -10.99 28.50
N ASP A 10 -16.07 -9.91 29.27
CA ASP A 10 -16.58 -8.65 28.75
C ASP A 10 -15.55 -8.00 27.82
N ALA A 11 -14.26 -8.05 28.19
CA ALA A 11 -13.19 -7.58 27.34
C ALA A 11 -13.10 -8.35 26.01
N ARG A 12 -13.19 -9.67 26.08
CA ARG A 12 -13.19 -10.54 24.88
C ARG A 12 -14.39 -10.29 23.99
N ASN A 13 -15.60 -10.17 24.56
CA ASN A 13 -16.82 -9.91 23.81
C ASN A 13 -16.77 -8.54 23.11
N ALA A 14 -16.27 -7.50 23.76
CA ALA A 14 -16.12 -6.19 23.16
C ALA A 14 -15.13 -6.24 21.98
N LEU A 15 -13.98 -6.91 22.14
CA LEU A 15 -13.01 -7.10 21.04
C LEU A 15 -13.65 -7.81 19.86
N ILE A 16 -14.35 -8.94 20.09
CA ILE A 16 -15.00 -9.71 19.02
C ILE A 16 -16.05 -8.85 18.30
N ALA A 17 -16.86 -8.08 19.03
CA ALA A 17 -17.87 -7.21 18.45
C ALA A 17 -17.25 -6.16 17.51
N GLY A 18 -16.13 -5.58 17.90
CA GLY A 18 -15.37 -4.63 17.07
C GLY A 18 -14.76 -5.28 15.84
N VAL A 19 -14.14 -6.45 16.02
CA VAL A 19 -13.63 -7.29 14.91
C VAL A 19 -14.73 -7.58 13.90
N ASP A 20 -15.90 -8.00 14.37
CA ASP A 20 -17.03 -8.39 13.52
C ASP A 20 -17.61 -7.20 12.76
N LYS A 21 -17.78 -6.06 13.41
CA LYS A 21 -18.29 -4.85 12.74
C LYS A 21 -17.40 -4.46 11.57
N LEU A 22 -16.07 -4.44 11.75
CA LEU A 22 -15.16 -4.12 10.67
C LEU A 22 -15.09 -5.24 9.61
N ALA A 23 -14.84 -6.48 10.02
CA ALA A 23 -14.65 -7.58 9.08
C ALA A 23 -15.91 -7.87 8.26
N ASN A 24 -17.10 -7.79 8.85
CA ASN A 24 -18.36 -7.96 8.14
C ASN A 24 -18.60 -6.86 7.09
N THR A 25 -18.13 -5.63 7.34
CA THR A 25 -18.22 -4.55 6.37
C THR A 25 -17.24 -4.76 5.20
N VAL A 26 -16.04 -5.29 5.48
CA VAL A 26 -15.01 -5.50 4.44
C VAL A 26 -15.30 -6.76 3.60
N LYS A 27 -15.67 -7.91 4.21
CA LYS A 27 -15.79 -9.20 3.51
C LYS A 27 -16.85 -9.26 2.41
N ILE A 28 -17.84 -8.35 2.43
CA ILE A 28 -18.87 -8.27 1.37
C ILE A 28 -18.30 -7.85 0.02
N THR A 29 -17.10 -7.29 0.00
CA THR A 29 -16.42 -6.87 -1.24
C THR A 29 -15.65 -8.02 -1.91
N MET A 30 -15.53 -9.18 -1.25
CA MET A 30 -14.67 -10.27 -1.69
C MET A 30 -15.22 -11.04 -2.88
N GLY A 31 -14.33 -11.29 -3.87
CA GLY A 31 -14.62 -12.12 -5.03
C GLY A 31 -15.37 -11.39 -6.16
N PRO A 32 -15.61 -12.07 -7.31
CA PRO A 32 -16.12 -11.44 -8.51
C PRO A 32 -17.59 -10.95 -8.40
N LYS A 33 -18.33 -11.43 -7.40
CA LYS A 33 -19.68 -10.94 -7.06
C LYS A 33 -19.70 -10.14 -5.77
N GLY A 34 -18.53 -9.71 -5.29
CA GLY A 34 -18.40 -8.75 -4.19
C GLY A 34 -19.08 -7.42 -4.51
N ARG A 35 -19.50 -6.71 -3.47
CA ARG A 35 -20.22 -5.44 -3.59
C ARG A 35 -19.42 -4.31 -3.01
N ASN A 36 -19.65 -3.11 -3.52
CA ASN A 36 -19.01 -1.90 -3.01
C ASN A 36 -19.59 -1.45 -1.67
N VAL A 37 -18.76 -0.76 -0.90
CA VAL A 37 -19.14 -0.03 0.31
C VAL A 37 -19.15 1.47 -0.01
N VAL A 38 -20.11 2.20 0.56
CA VAL A 38 -20.17 3.66 0.46
C VAL A 38 -19.63 4.25 1.76
N LEU A 39 -18.59 5.06 1.65
CA LEU A 39 -17.94 5.73 2.77
C LEU A 39 -18.33 7.20 2.78
N ASP A 40 -18.78 7.70 3.92
CA ASP A 40 -19.03 9.11 4.13
C ASP A 40 -17.71 9.88 4.20
N LYS A 41 -17.68 11.05 3.59
CA LYS A 41 -16.53 11.96 3.66
C LYS A 41 -16.98 13.29 4.23
N LYS A 42 -16.26 13.80 5.23
CA LYS A 42 -16.57 15.11 5.86
C LYS A 42 -16.63 16.26 4.86
N TYR A 43 -15.90 16.14 3.76
CA TYR A 43 -15.85 17.11 2.68
C TYR A 43 -15.86 16.38 1.33
N GLY A 44 -16.68 16.85 0.38
CA GLY A 44 -16.78 16.28 -0.96
C GLY A 44 -17.89 15.23 -1.11
N THR A 45 -17.76 14.41 -2.15
CA THR A 45 -18.71 13.33 -2.44
C THR A 45 -18.38 12.07 -1.67
N PRO A 46 -19.39 11.25 -1.27
CA PRO A 46 -19.14 9.93 -0.70
C PRO A 46 -18.23 9.09 -1.60
N LEU A 47 -17.33 8.34 -1.00
CA LEU A 47 -16.46 7.41 -1.73
C LEU A 47 -17.13 6.05 -1.85
N ILE A 48 -17.23 5.55 -3.08
CA ILE A 48 -17.69 4.18 -3.37
C ILE A 48 -16.45 3.34 -3.67
N THR A 49 -16.23 2.27 -2.92
CA THR A 49 -15.04 1.44 -3.07
C THR A 49 -15.29 -0.01 -2.64
N ASN A 50 -14.49 -0.93 -3.18
CA ASN A 50 -14.37 -2.32 -2.74
C ASN A 50 -12.98 -2.61 -2.14
N ASP A 51 -12.09 -1.62 -2.07
CA ASP A 51 -10.78 -1.78 -1.46
C ASP A 51 -10.88 -1.96 0.05
N GLY A 52 -10.42 -3.12 0.52
CA GLY A 52 -10.54 -3.53 1.93
C GLY A 52 -9.76 -2.63 2.89
N VAL A 53 -8.57 -2.14 2.52
CA VAL A 53 -7.78 -1.27 3.41
C VAL A 53 -8.38 0.12 3.52
N THR A 54 -8.91 0.68 2.43
CA THR A 54 -9.61 1.97 2.46
C THR A 54 -10.86 1.90 3.34
N ILE A 55 -11.65 0.82 3.21
CA ILE A 55 -12.82 0.61 4.06
C ILE A 55 -12.40 0.47 5.53
N ALA A 56 -11.38 -0.35 5.82
CA ALA A 56 -10.93 -0.60 7.18
C ALA A 56 -10.40 0.66 7.89
N LYS A 57 -9.76 1.56 7.17
CA LYS A 57 -9.24 2.83 7.70
C LYS A 57 -10.34 3.82 8.10
N GLU A 58 -11.48 3.81 7.42
CA GLU A 58 -12.60 4.72 7.70
C GLU A 58 -13.50 4.26 8.85
N ILE A 59 -13.40 2.98 9.26
CA ILE A 59 -14.24 2.46 10.33
C ILE A 59 -13.71 2.89 11.69
N GLU A 60 -14.47 3.73 12.38
CA GLU A 60 -14.27 4.12 13.76
C GLU A 60 -15.59 3.90 14.53
N LEU A 61 -15.52 3.18 15.66
CA LEU A 61 -16.69 2.80 16.43
C LEU A 61 -16.85 3.73 17.64
N GLU A 62 -18.09 4.05 17.98
CA GLU A 62 -18.44 4.90 19.10
C GLU A 62 -18.03 4.28 20.45
N ASP A 63 -18.25 2.97 20.64
CA ASP A 63 -17.78 2.26 21.83
C ASP A 63 -16.26 2.08 21.78
N ALA A 64 -15.54 2.66 22.73
CA ALA A 64 -14.09 2.65 22.78
C ALA A 64 -13.49 1.24 22.94
N SER A 65 -14.18 0.31 23.61
CA SER A 65 -13.73 -1.08 23.79
C SER A 65 -13.90 -1.89 22.53
N GLU A 66 -15.03 -1.75 21.84
CA GLU A 66 -15.24 -2.36 20.53
C GLU A 66 -14.29 -1.78 19.47
N ASN A 67 -14.06 -0.45 19.53
CA ASN A 67 -13.16 0.23 18.61
C ASN A 67 -11.73 -0.31 18.67
N MET A 68 -11.27 -0.79 19.84
CA MET A 68 -9.97 -1.46 19.94
C MET A 68 -9.93 -2.75 19.08
N GLY A 69 -11.02 -3.53 19.06
CA GLY A 69 -11.14 -4.71 18.20
C GLY A 69 -11.08 -4.33 16.70
N ALA A 70 -11.82 -3.30 16.31
CA ALA A 70 -11.77 -2.77 14.94
C ALA A 70 -10.37 -2.27 14.57
N GLN A 71 -9.68 -1.55 15.46
CA GLN A 71 -8.31 -1.05 15.23
C GLN A 71 -7.30 -2.19 15.01
N LEU A 72 -7.40 -3.29 15.76
CA LEU A 72 -6.53 -4.45 15.58
C LEU A 72 -6.72 -5.11 14.21
N ILE A 73 -7.96 -5.23 13.73
CA ILE A 73 -8.24 -5.74 12.38
C ILE A 73 -7.83 -4.74 11.29
N ARG A 74 -8.00 -3.44 11.53
CA ARG A 74 -7.46 -2.40 10.62
C ARG A 74 -5.95 -2.52 10.47
N GLU A 75 -5.22 -2.88 11.53
CA GLU A 75 -3.79 -3.12 11.45
C GLU A 75 -3.46 -4.30 10.52
N VAL A 76 -4.25 -5.39 10.56
CA VAL A 76 -4.09 -6.54 9.65
C VAL A 76 -4.19 -6.10 8.19
N ALA A 77 -5.23 -5.33 7.85
CA ALA A 77 -5.44 -4.82 6.49
C ALA A 77 -4.27 -3.91 6.07
N SER A 78 -3.88 -2.96 6.94
CA SER A 78 -2.79 -2.02 6.65
C SER A 78 -1.44 -2.72 6.46
N LYS A 79 -1.08 -3.67 7.34
CA LYS A 79 0.17 -4.44 7.21
C LYS A 79 0.21 -5.31 5.95
N THR A 80 -0.94 -5.85 5.55
CA THR A 80 -1.04 -6.64 4.32
C THR A 80 -0.88 -5.76 3.09
N ASN A 81 -1.49 -4.57 3.10
CA ASN A 81 -1.30 -3.57 2.07
C ASN A 81 0.17 -3.14 1.97
N ASP A 82 0.84 -2.84 3.09
CA ASP A 82 2.25 -2.46 3.12
C ASP A 82 3.18 -3.55 2.55
N ALA A 83 2.86 -4.83 2.80
CA ALA A 83 3.69 -5.96 2.39
C ALA A 83 3.47 -6.40 0.93
N ALA A 84 2.23 -6.37 0.45
CA ALA A 84 1.85 -6.97 -0.83
C ALA A 84 1.01 -6.06 -1.73
N GLY A 85 0.48 -4.95 -1.20
CA GLY A 85 -0.34 -3.98 -1.93
C GLY A 85 -1.72 -4.49 -2.35
N ASP A 86 -2.08 -5.72 -1.96
CA ASP A 86 -3.37 -6.38 -2.25
C ASP A 86 -3.66 -7.43 -1.16
N GLY A 87 -4.85 -8.07 -1.21
CA GLY A 87 -5.26 -9.15 -0.29
C GLY A 87 -5.73 -8.67 1.08
N THR A 88 -6.02 -7.39 1.25
CA THR A 88 -6.45 -6.78 2.51
C THR A 88 -7.78 -7.33 3.01
N THR A 89 -8.73 -7.59 2.12
CA THR A 89 -10.01 -8.23 2.41
C THR A 89 -9.83 -9.68 2.88
N THR A 90 -8.99 -10.44 2.19
CA THR A 90 -8.65 -11.83 2.57
C THR A 90 -8.00 -11.90 3.95
N ALA A 91 -7.06 -11.00 4.23
CA ALA A 91 -6.39 -10.92 5.53
C ALA A 91 -7.36 -10.59 6.67
N THR A 92 -8.26 -9.64 6.44
CA THR A 92 -9.32 -9.26 7.40
C THR A 92 -10.25 -10.43 7.71
N LEU A 93 -10.70 -11.15 6.69
CA LEU A 93 -11.57 -12.32 6.83
C LEU A 93 -10.86 -13.48 7.56
N LEU A 94 -9.60 -13.76 7.19
CA LEU A 94 -8.81 -14.80 7.88
C LEU A 94 -8.63 -14.46 9.36
N ALA A 95 -8.32 -13.19 9.69
CA ALA A 95 -8.17 -12.76 11.07
C ALA A 95 -9.48 -12.95 11.87
N GLN A 96 -10.61 -12.57 11.31
CA GLN A 96 -11.93 -12.82 11.90
C GLN A 96 -12.13 -14.33 12.16
N SER A 97 -11.85 -15.16 11.17
CA SER A 97 -11.99 -16.61 11.28
C SER A 97 -11.10 -17.21 12.37
N PHE A 98 -9.82 -16.81 12.44
CA PHE A 98 -8.90 -17.22 13.50
C PHE A 98 -9.39 -16.83 14.89
N ILE A 99 -9.87 -15.59 15.04
CA ILE A 99 -10.36 -15.07 16.32
C ILE A 99 -11.60 -15.85 16.75
N HIS A 100 -12.58 -16.06 15.87
CA HIS A 100 -13.79 -16.79 16.18
C HIS A 100 -13.50 -18.25 16.58
N GLU A 101 -12.72 -18.97 15.79
CA GLU A 101 -12.38 -20.35 16.11
C GLU A 101 -11.50 -20.47 17.37
N GLY A 102 -10.59 -19.52 17.56
CA GLY A 102 -9.73 -19.47 18.75
C GLY A 102 -10.50 -19.16 20.02
N MET A 103 -11.38 -18.15 20.00
CA MET A 103 -12.15 -17.72 21.18
C MET A 103 -13.11 -18.79 21.69
N LYS A 104 -13.70 -19.62 20.80
CA LYS A 104 -14.51 -20.79 21.22
C LYS A 104 -13.71 -21.73 22.14
N ASN A 105 -12.45 -21.97 21.81
CA ASN A 105 -11.58 -22.86 22.57
C ASN A 105 -11.05 -22.20 23.85
N VAL A 106 -10.72 -20.91 23.80
CA VAL A 106 -10.31 -20.13 24.99
C VAL A 106 -11.47 -20.06 26.00
N ALA A 107 -12.69 -19.82 25.54
CA ALA A 107 -13.89 -19.83 26.38
C ALA A 107 -14.15 -21.22 27.00
N ALA A 108 -13.75 -22.30 26.33
CA ALA A 108 -13.83 -23.67 26.84
C ALA A 108 -12.69 -24.01 27.83
N GLY A 109 -11.77 -23.07 28.12
CA GLY A 109 -10.69 -23.24 29.10
C GLY A 109 -9.33 -23.66 28.53
N ALA A 110 -9.14 -23.68 27.22
CA ALA A 110 -7.86 -23.95 26.60
C ALA A 110 -6.87 -22.78 26.84
N ASN A 111 -5.58 -23.12 26.99
CA ASN A 111 -4.54 -22.13 27.27
C ASN A 111 -4.17 -21.33 26.00
N PRO A 112 -4.48 -20.03 25.94
CA PRO A 112 -4.26 -19.22 24.75
C PRO A 112 -2.78 -19.09 24.37
N MET A 113 -1.86 -19.14 25.35
CA MET A 113 -0.42 -19.07 25.08
C MET A 113 0.10 -20.33 24.38
N VAL A 114 -0.52 -21.50 24.64
CA VAL A 114 -0.20 -22.75 23.98
C VAL A 114 -0.87 -22.84 22.60
N ILE A 115 -2.15 -22.41 22.51
CA ILE A 115 -2.86 -22.27 21.23
C ILE A 115 -2.04 -21.42 20.25
N ARG A 116 -1.52 -20.26 20.70
CA ARG A 116 -0.67 -19.38 19.90
C ARG A 116 0.51 -20.11 19.27
N LYS A 117 1.20 -21.00 20.02
CA LYS A 117 2.31 -21.80 19.48
C LYS A 117 1.85 -22.75 18.37
N GLY A 118 0.69 -23.38 18.55
CA GLY A 118 0.09 -24.25 17.53
C GLY A 118 -0.30 -23.49 16.26
N ILE A 119 -0.89 -22.29 16.41
CA ILE A 119 -1.19 -21.41 15.29
C ILE A 119 0.09 -21.05 14.52
N GLN A 120 1.16 -20.64 15.24
CA GLN A 120 2.41 -20.25 14.58
C GLN A 120 3.01 -21.40 13.77
N LYS A 121 3.12 -22.61 14.35
CA LYS A 121 3.62 -23.81 13.64
C LYS A 121 2.80 -24.15 12.40
N ALA A 122 1.47 -24.05 12.51
CA ALA A 122 0.58 -24.37 11.41
C ALA A 122 0.67 -23.33 10.28
N VAL A 123 0.80 -22.04 10.62
CA VAL A 123 0.98 -20.95 9.65
C VAL A 123 2.33 -21.05 8.95
N ASP A 124 3.42 -21.34 9.67
CA ASP A 124 4.73 -21.56 9.06
C ASP A 124 4.69 -22.72 8.05
N LYS A 125 4.02 -23.82 8.41
CA LYS A 125 3.80 -24.95 7.49
C LYS A 125 2.94 -24.57 6.30
N ALA A 126 1.86 -23.82 6.51
CA ALA A 126 0.98 -23.35 5.44
C ALA A 126 1.71 -22.43 4.45
N VAL A 127 2.52 -21.49 4.96
CA VAL A 127 3.34 -20.59 4.12
C VAL A 127 4.36 -21.37 3.31
N ALA A 128 5.03 -22.35 3.92
CA ALA A 128 5.97 -23.23 3.20
C ALA A 128 5.26 -24.02 2.09
N ALA A 129 4.06 -24.51 2.35
CA ALA A 129 3.26 -25.24 1.36
C ALA A 129 2.76 -24.33 0.23
N LEU A 130 2.31 -23.10 0.54
CA LEU A 130 1.94 -22.10 -0.49
C LEU A 130 3.12 -21.80 -1.42
N LYS A 131 4.31 -21.54 -0.86
CA LYS A 131 5.53 -21.29 -1.64
C LYS A 131 5.94 -22.49 -2.50
N ALA A 132 5.82 -23.71 -1.97
CA ALA A 132 6.13 -24.95 -2.70
C ALA A 132 5.16 -25.20 -3.87
N ASN A 133 3.92 -24.73 -3.77
CA ASN A 133 2.91 -24.86 -4.83
C ASN A 133 2.90 -23.66 -5.79
N SER A 134 3.73 -22.65 -5.57
CA SER A 134 3.85 -21.47 -6.43
C SER A 134 4.45 -21.81 -7.79
N LYS A 135 3.91 -21.19 -8.85
CA LYS A 135 4.45 -21.23 -10.20
C LYS A 135 4.99 -19.84 -10.56
N ALA A 136 6.20 -19.79 -11.12
CA ALA A 136 6.76 -18.54 -11.60
C ALA A 136 5.88 -17.97 -12.73
N VAL A 137 5.73 -16.64 -12.74
CA VAL A 137 5.05 -15.92 -13.82
C VAL A 137 5.91 -16.00 -15.08
N SER A 138 5.32 -16.43 -16.20
CA SER A 138 6.02 -16.57 -17.47
C SER A 138 5.37 -15.69 -18.54
N GLY A 139 5.92 -14.48 -18.71
CA GLY A 139 5.55 -13.59 -19.80
C GLY A 139 4.28 -12.77 -19.58
N LYS A 140 3.91 -12.06 -20.63
CA LYS A 140 2.84 -11.05 -20.66
C LYS A 140 1.45 -11.60 -20.35
N GLU A 141 1.16 -12.83 -20.80
CA GLU A 141 -0.16 -13.45 -20.65
C GLU A 141 -0.48 -13.74 -19.17
N ASP A 142 0.48 -14.27 -18.41
CA ASP A 142 0.28 -14.51 -16.97
C ASP A 142 0.12 -13.20 -16.21
N ILE A 143 0.89 -12.16 -16.59
CA ILE A 143 0.76 -10.81 -16.02
C ILE A 143 -0.65 -10.26 -16.27
N ALA A 144 -1.15 -10.38 -17.51
CA ALA A 144 -2.49 -9.93 -17.86
C ALA A 144 -3.57 -10.66 -17.06
N ARG A 145 -3.43 -11.99 -16.86
CA ARG A 145 -4.35 -12.80 -16.05
C ARG A 145 -4.42 -12.32 -14.61
N VAL A 146 -3.26 -12.09 -13.97
CA VAL A 146 -3.24 -11.56 -12.59
C VAL A 146 -3.91 -10.20 -12.52
N GLY A 147 -3.58 -9.28 -13.43
CA GLY A 147 -4.18 -7.94 -13.50
C GLY A 147 -5.70 -8.00 -13.74
N THR A 148 -6.17 -8.92 -14.58
CA THR A 148 -7.59 -9.15 -14.86
C THR A 148 -8.34 -9.67 -13.64
N VAL A 149 -7.77 -10.65 -12.92
CA VAL A 149 -8.41 -11.21 -11.72
C VAL A 149 -8.51 -10.15 -10.61
N SER A 150 -7.43 -9.41 -10.35
CA SER A 150 -7.41 -8.39 -9.31
C SER A 150 -8.32 -7.20 -9.65
N SER A 151 -8.30 -6.72 -10.90
CA SER A 151 -9.16 -5.60 -11.32
C SER A 151 -10.60 -6.00 -11.67
N SER A 152 -10.87 -7.29 -11.85
CA SER A 152 -12.13 -7.80 -12.46
C SER A 152 -12.42 -7.19 -13.84
N ASP A 153 -11.37 -6.81 -14.60
CA ASP A 153 -11.46 -6.14 -15.90
C ASP A 153 -10.29 -6.57 -16.81
N GLU A 154 -10.62 -7.23 -17.93
CA GLU A 154 -9.64 -7.73 -18.90
C GLU A 154 -8.86 -6.61 -19.60
N VAL A 155 -9.52 -5.45 -19.82
CA VAL A 155 -8.88 -4.29 -20.45
C VAL A 155 -7.80 -3.73 -19.52
N ILE A 156 -8.09 -3.64 -18.23
CA ILE A 156 -7.12 -3.19 -17.22
C ILE A 156 -5.96 -4.18 -17.11
N GLY A 157 -6.24 -5.48 -17.05
CA GLY A 157 -5.20 -6.52 -17.01
C GLY A 157 -4.25 -6.45 -18.19
N THR A 158 -4.78 -6.30 -19.40
CA THR A 158 -3.98 -6.14 -20.62
C THR A 158 -3.17 -4.85 -20.60
N LEU A 159 -3.75 -3.75 -20.16
CA LEU A 159 -3.08 -2.45 -20.06
C LEU A 159 -1.88 -2.48 -19.09
N ILE A 160 -2.03 -3.15 -17.96
CA ILE A 160 -0.94 -3.35 -16.99
C ILE A 160 0.17 -4.20 -17.61
N ALA A 161 -0.18 -5.30 -18.26
CA ALA A 161 0.79 -6.17 -18.91
C ALA A 161 1.56 -5.44 -20.03
N ASP A 162 0.89 -4.62 -20.83
CA ASP A 162 1.51 -3.76 -21.84
C ASP A 162 2.45 -2.72 -21.22
N ALA A 163 2.05 -2.12 -20.10
CA ALA A 163 2.88 -1.18 -19.39
C ALA A 163 4.13 -1.83 -18.82
N MET A 164 4.00 -3.03 -18.23
CA MET A 164 5.14 -3.80 -17.69
C MET A 164 6.11 -4.28 -18.77
N GLU A 165 5.61 -4.61 -19.97
CA GLU A 165 6.45 -5.00 -21.09
C GLU A 165 7.25 -3.83 -21.68
N LYS A 166 6.67 -2.61 -21.66
CA LYS A 166 7.31 -1.40 -22.20
C LYS A 166 8.42 -0.85 -21.30
N VAL A 167 8.34 -1.09 -20.00
CA VAL A 167 9.39 -0.71 -19.04
C VAL A 167 10.27 -1.91 -18.76
N THR A 168 11.55 -1.69 -18.45
CA THR A 168 12.45 -2.77 -18.06
C THR A 168 12.02 -3.41 -16.73
N SER A 169 12.64 -4.55 -16.37
CA SER A 169 12.35 -5.24 -15.10
C SER A 169 12.39 -4.32 -13.87
N ASP A 170 13.22 -3.28 -13.93
CA ASP A 170 13.36 -2.27 -12.88
C ASP A 170 12.55 -1.00 -13.16
N GLY A 171 11.73 -1.03 -14.23
CA GLY A 171 10.90 0.09 -14.66
C GLY A 171 9.74 0.37 -13.72
N VAL A 172 9.41 1.63 -13.57
CA VAL A 172 8.35 2.11 -12.68
C VAL A 172 7.06 2.31 -13.44
N ILE A 173 5.95 1.87 -12.84
CA ILE A 173 4.60 2.15 -13.34
C ILE A 173 3.88 2.99 -12.31
N THR A 174 3.31 4.11 -12.74
CA THR A 174 2.49 5.00 -11.91
C THR A 174 1.08 5.10 -12.47
N VAL A 175 0.13 5.42 -11.60
CA VAL A 175 -1.27 5.65 -11.97
C VAL A 175 -1.59 7.11 -11.76
N GLU A 176 -2.13 7.77 -12.78
CA GLU A 176 -2.51 9.18 -12.76
C GLU A 176 -3.90 9.36 -13.35
N GLU A 177 -4.55 10.48 -13.00
CA GLU A 177 -5.84 10.85 -13.56
C GLU A 177 -5.68 11.36 -15.00
N SER A 178 -6.55 10.91 -15.90
CA SER A 178 -6.64 11.42 -17.27
C SER A 178 -7.51 12.67 -17.32
N LYS A 179 -7.21 13.57 -18.22
CA LYS A 179 -8.10 14.69 -18.56
C LYS A 179 -9.22 14.28 -19.54
N SER A 180 -9.15 13.08 -20.07
CA SER A 180 -10.16 12.49 -20.97
C SER A 180 -10.89 11.34 -20.30
N ALA A 181 -12.01 10.88 -20.88
CA ALA A 181 -12.74 9.72 -20.39
C ALA A 181 -12.02 8.37 -20.69
N GLU A 182 -10.98 8.39 -21.52
CA GLU A 182 -10.25 7.19 -21.91
C GLU A 182 -9.16 6.83 -20.91
N THR A 183 -8.99 5.52 -20.67
CA THR A 183 -7.88 4.97 -19.89
C THR A 183 -6.84 4.41 -20.86
N TYR A 184 -5.58 4.85 -20.73
CA TYR A 184 -4.47 4.45 -21.60
C TYR A 184 -3.14 4.47 -20.85
N SER A 185 -2.11 3.86 -21.44
CA SER A 185 -0.74 3.90 -20.90
C SER A 185 0.21 4.64 -21.85
N GLU A 186 1.08 5.45 -21.28
CA GLU A 186 2.18 6.12 -21.96
C GLU A 186 3.50 5.87 -21.22
N VAL A 187 4.62 5.90 -21.95
CA VAL A 187 5.95 5.87 -21.34
C VAL A 187 6.55 7.26 -21.46
N VAL A 188 7.07 7.76 -20.35
CA VAL A 188 7.68 9.09 -20.27
C VAL A 188 9.08 8.98 -19.64
N GLU A 189 9.92 9.98 -19.89
CA GLU A 189 11.19 10.13 -19.21
C GLU A 189 10.95 10.26 -17.71
N GLY A 190 11.70 9.50 -16.92
CA GLY A 190 11.55 9.51 -15.47
C GLY A 190 12.43 8.48 -14.81
N MET A 191 12.52 8.54 -13.50
CA MET A 191 13.27 7.58 -12.71
C MET A 191 12.75 7.44 -11.30
N GLN A 192 13.06 6.30 -10.66
CA GLN A 192 12.86 6.07 -9.25
C GLN A 192 14.19 5.89 -8.54
N PHE A 193 14.26 6.36 -7.29
CA PHE A 193 15.35 6.05 -6.38
C PHE A 193 14.86 5.82 -4.94
N ASP A 194 15.61 5.02 -4.18
CA ASP A 194 15.24 4.49 -2.88
C ASP A 194 15.55 5.51 -1.76
N ARG A 195 14.87 6.64 -1.78
CA ARG A 195 14.89 7.67 -0.74
C ARG A 195 13.49 8.25 -0.60
N GLY A 196 12.92 8.18 0.59
CA GLY A 196 11.64 8.78 0.93
C GLY A 196 11.78 10.16 1.55
N TYR A 197 10.64 10.75 1.90
CA TYR A 197 10.60 12.08 2.51
C TYR A 197 11.26 12.09 3.89
N LEU A 198 11.84 13.22 4.27
CA LEU A 198 12.51 13.41 5.57
C LEU A 198 11.52 13.61 6.73
N SER A 199 10.27 13.90 6.44
CA SER A 199 9.21 14.06 7.44
C SER A 199 7.87 13.60 6.90
N PRO A 200 7.10 12.79 7.65
CA PRO A 200 5.73 12.39 7.26
C PRO A 200 4.78 13.57 7.06
N TYR A 201 5.05 14.70 7.71
CA TYR A 201 4.27 15.93 7.55
C TYR A 201 4.41 16.57 6.17
N MET A 202 5.33 16.10 5.33
CA MET A 202 5.49 16.53 3.92
C MET A 202 4.48 15.84 2.99
N ALA A 203 3.81 14.76 3.43
CA ALA A 203 2.77 14.10 2.65
C ALA A 203 1.63 15.06 2.31
N THR A 204 1.21 15.07 1.04
CA THR A 204 0.06 15.86 0.54
C THR A 204 -1.21 15.01 0.52
N ASP A 205 -1.05 13.71 0.31
CA ASP A 205 -2.08 12.69 0.48
C ASP A 205 -1.82 11.95 1.81
N THR A 206 -2.63 12.23 2.80
CA THR A 206 -2.48 11.66 4.15
C THR A 206 -2.99 10.22 4.23
N ASP A 207 -3.88 9.82 3.33
CA ASP A 207 -4.45 8.46 3.32
C ASP A 207 -3.42 7.46 2.78
N LYS A 208 -2.67 7.86 1.75
CA LYS A 208 -1.59 7.08 1.15
C LYS A 208 -0.22 7.38 1.76
N MET A 209 -0.12 8.40 2.61
CA MET A 209 1.16 8.91 3.13
C MET A 209 2.15 9.22 2.00
N GLU A 210 1.69 9.90 0.97
CA GLU A 210 2.48 10.30 -0.19
C GLU A 210 2.51 11.83 -0.37
N ALA A 211 3.66 12.37 -0.75
CA ALA A 211 3.77 13.73 -1.25
C ALA A 211 3.70 13.70 -2.78
N VAL A 212 2.63 14.28 -3.34
CA VAL A 212 2.41 14.40 -4.79
C VAL A 212 2.60 15.87 -5.18
N LEU A 213 3.61 16.13 -5.98
CA LEU A 213 3.99 17.46 -6.43
C LEU A 213 3.82 17.53 -7.95
N ASP A 214 2.75 18.17 -8.43
CA ASP A 214 2.53 18.41 -9.86
C ASP A 214 3.27 19.65 -10.30
N ASP A 215 3.81 19.66 -11.52
CA ASP A 215 4.62 20.74 -12.10
C ASP A 215 5.73 21.20 -11.14
N ALA A 216 6.45 20.24 -10.59
CA ALA A 216 7.44 20.44 -9.55
C ALA A 216 8.75 21.03 -10.10
N LEU A 217 9.29 21.99 -9.36
CA LEU A 217 10.70 22.38 -9.44
C LEU A 217 11.54 21.46 -8.56
N ILE A 218 12.77 21.18 -8.95
CA ILE A 218 13.65 20.23 -8.26
C ILE A 218 14.99 20.92 -7.97
N LEU A 219 15.26 21.18 -6.69
CA LEU A 219 16.56 21.61 -6.21
C LEU A 219 17.44 20.38 -6.00
N ILE A 220 18.59 20.35 -6.66
CA ILE A 220 19.54 19.23 -6.62
C ILE A 220 20.86 19.74 -6.07
N THR A 221 21.29 19.20 -4.92
CA THR A 221 22.55 19.60 -4.29
C THR A 221 23.23 18.43 -3.58
N ASP A 222 24.55 18.44 -3.55
CA ASP A 222 25.35 17.52 -2.74
C ASP A 222 25.63 18.07 -1.32
N LYS A 223 25.15 19.29 -1.04
CA LYS A 223 25.32 19.96 0.25
C LYS A 223 24.25 19.53 1.24
N LYS A 224 24.58 19.68 2.52
CA LYS A 224 23.65 19.55 3.63
C LYS A 224 22.98 20.92 3.90
N ILE A 225 21.67 20.91 4.09
CA ILE A 225 20.87 22.11 4.36
C ILE A 225 20.40 22.06 5.83
N SER A 226 21.06 22.82 6.70
CA SER A 226 20.70 22.89 8.13
C SER A 226 20.07 24.24 8.49
N ASN A 227 20.43 25.30 7.78
CA ASN A 227 19.93 26.66 7.98
C ASN A 227 19.03 27.07 6.81
N VAL A 228 17.83 27.55 7.09
CA VAL A 228 16.89 28.00 6.06
C VAL A 228 17.40 29.22 5.29
N GLN A 229 18.24 30.03 5.91
CA GLN A 229 18.84 31.24 5.28
C GLN A 229 19.65 30.91 4.02
N ASP A 230 20.20 29.69 3.93
CA ASP A 230 21.00 29.27 2.78
C ASP A 230 20.17 29.08 1.50
N ILE A 231 18.86 28.86 1.65
CA ILE A 231 17.93 28.65 0.53
C ILE A 231 16.78 29.67 0.52
N LEU A 232 16.73 30.60 1.47
CA LEU A 232 15.62 31.54 1.62
C LEU A 232 15.35 32.38 0.36
N PRO A 233 16.37 32.97 -0.32
CA PRO A 233 16.14 33.75 -1.54
C PRO A 233 15.50 32.92 -2.67
N LEU A 234 15.86 31.64 -2.77
CA LEU A 234 15.30 30.71 -3.74
C LEU A 234 13.85 30.37 -3.37
N LEU A 235 13.57 30.07 -2.08
CA LEU A 235 12.21 29.78 -1.61
C LEU A 235 11.25 30.94 -1.88
N GLU A 236 11.68 32.19 -1.67
CA GLU A 236 10.87 33.37 -1.95
C GLU A 236 10.48 33.46 -3.44
N GLN A 237 11.43 33.22 -4.35
CA GLN A 237 11.17 33.17 -5.77
C GLN A 237 10.16 32.07 -6.15
N ILE A 238 10.30 30.86 -5.57
CA ILE A 238 9.42 29.72 -5.85
C ILE A 238 8.00 29.98 -5.34
N VAL A 239 7.87 30.56 -4.13
CA VAL A 239 6.58 30.94 -3.55
C VAL A 239 5.89 32.01 -4.41
N GLN A 240 6.63 33.03 -4.88
CA GLN A 240 6.10 34.06 -5.78
C GLN A 240 5.64 33.46 -7.12
N ALA A 241 6.35 32.45 -7.63
CA ALA A 241 6.00 31.73 -8.84
C ALA A 241 4.81 30.73 -8.64
N GLY A 242 4.37 30.51 -7.40
CA GLY A 242 3.29 29.55 -7.09
C GLY A 242 3.63 28.09 -7.42
N LYS A 243 4.92 27.74 -7.46
CA LYS A 243 5.38 26.40 -7.83
C LYS A 243 5.60 25.52 -6.61
N LYS A 244 5.52 24.19 -6.80
CA LYS A 244 5.87 23.19 -5.79
C LYS A 244 7.34 22.84 -5.90
N LEU A 245 7.97 22.44 -4.79
CA LEU A 245 9.41 22.16 -4.74
C LEU A 245 9.72 20.77 -4.19
N LEU A 246 10.52 20.00 -4.92
CA LEU A 246 11.29 18.88 -4.38
C LEU A 246 12.71 19.34 -4.07
N ILE A 247 13.20 19.04 -2.88
CA ILE A 247 14.60 19.26 -2.48
C ILE A 247 15.29 17.89 -2.40
N ILE A 248 16.34 17.71 -3.21
CA ILE A 248 17.24 16.56 -3.17
C ILE A 248 18.59 17.06 -2.68
N ALA A 249 18.94 16.75 -1.43
CA ALA A 249 20.15 17.22 -0.77
C ALA A 249 20.87 16.07 -0.07
N GLU A 250 22.14 16.27 0.32
CA GLU A 250 22.81 15.27 1.17
C GLU A 250 21.98 14.98 2.43
N ASP A 251 21.52 16.03 3.09
CA ASP A 251 20.53 15.98 4.17
C ASP A 251 19.82 17.33 4.30
N VAL A 252 18.59 17.32 4.84
CA VAL A 252 17.90 18.55 5.27
C VAL A 252 17.48 18.35 6.71
N GLU A 253 18.00 19.16 7.61
CA GLU A 253 17.78 18.95 9.06
C GLU A 253 17.62 20.29 9.82
N GLY A 254 17.43 20.17 11.13
CA GLY A 254 17.40 21.29 12.06
C GLY A 254 16.35 22.34 11.73
N GLU A 255 16.77 23.61 11.71
CA GLU A 255 15.91 24.75 11.45
C GLU A 255 15.31 24.73 10.05
N ALA A 256 16.09 24.33 9.04
CA ALA A 256 15.64 24.27 7.65
C ALA A 256 14.46 23.28 7.49
N LEU A 257 14.59 22.05 7.99
CA LEU A 257 13.52 21.06 7.93
C LEU A 257 12.26 21.52 8.67
N THR A 258 12.44 22.07 9.87
CA THR A 258 11.31 22.56 10.69
C THR A 258 10.55 23.68 9.98
N THR A 259 11.27 24.63 9.39
CA THR A 259 10.68 25.76 8.67
C THR A 259 9.92 25.30 7.41
N LEU A 260 10.47 24.37 6.63
CA LEU A 260 9.80 23.80 5.46
C LEU A 260 8.51 23.10 5.85
N VAL A 261 8.55 22.25 6.89
CA VAL A 261 7.37 21.54 7.40
C VAL A 261 6.30 22.50 7.89
N LEU A 262 6.67 23.52 8.68
CA LEU A 262 5.72 24.50 9.19
C LEU A 262 5.04 25.30 8.09
N ASN A 263 5.78 25.73 7.06
CA ASN A 263 5.19 26.46 5.93
C ASN A 263 4.26 25.57 5.08
N LYS A 264 4.61 24.30 4.90
CA LYS A 264 3.75 23.32 4.23
C LYS A 264 2.45 23.12 5.04
N LEU A 265 2.52 22.93 6.36
CA LEU A 265 1.34 22.76 7.23
C LEU A 265 0.44 24.00 7.25
N ARG A 266 1.01 25.20 7.13
CA ARG A 266 0.27 26.47 7.01
C ARG A 266 -0.35 26.67 5.61
N GLY A 267 -0.04 25.80 4.64
CA GLY A 267 -0.52 25.93 3.27
C GLY A 267 0.14 27.06 2.47
N THR A 268 1.18 27.69 3.00
CA THR A 268 1.91 28.79 2.35
C THR A 268 2.75 28.29 1.17
N PHE A 269 3.29 27.06 1.31
CA PHE A 269 4.24 26.50 0.36
C PHE A 269 4.16 24.97 0.38
N THR A 270 4.08 24.36 -0.80
CA THR A 270 4.06 22.89 -0.94
C THR A 270 5.44 22.40 -1.33
N CYS A 271 6.08 21.63 -0.46
CA CYS A 271 7.40 21.06 -0.73
C CYS A 271 7.56 19.66 -0.12
N ALA A 272 8.51 18.91 -0.67
CA ALA A 272 9.06 17.70 -0.08
C ALA A 272 10.59 17.78 -0.09
N ALA A 273 11.23 17.18 0.89
CA ALA A 273 12.68 17.06 0.98
C ALA A 273 13.08 15.60 1.16
N VAL A 274 14.07 15.17 0.40
CA VAL A 274 14.60 13.80 0.38
C VAL A 274 16.11 13.80 0.42
N LYS A 275 16.69 12.72 0.94
CA LYS A 275 18.15 12.54 0.86
C LYS A 275 18.57 12.16 -0.55
N ALA A 276 19.70 12.69 -0.99
CA ALA A 276 20.33 12.30 -2.23
C ALA A 276 20.63 10.79 -2.25
N PRO A 277 20.36 10.10 -3.37
CA PRO A 277 20.64 8.68 -3.49
C PRO A 277 22.14 8.40 -3.59
N GLY A 278 22.58 7.25 -3.07
CA GLY A 278 23.99 6.84 -3.07
C GLY A 278 24.84 7.53 -2.01
N PHE A 279 26.16 7.26 -2.07
CA PHE A 279 27.19 7.80 -1.17
C PHE A 279 28.47 8.14 -1.96
N GLY A 280 29.22 9.14 -1.50
CA GLY A 280 30.50 9.53 -2.11
C GLY A 280 30.35 9.90 -3.60
N ASP A 281 31.28 9.43 -4.44
CA ASP A 281 31.27 9.74 -5.87
C ASP A 281 30.03 9.20 -6.61
N ARG A 282 29.46 8.09 -6.14
CA ARG A 282 28.21 7.57 -6.70
C ARG A 282 27.05 8.53 -6.48
N ARG A 283 26.97 9.19 -5.33
CA ARG A 283 25.95 10.22 -5.07
C ARG A 283 26.05 11.35 -6.09
N LYS A 284 27.26 11.84 -6.35
CA LYS A 284 27.50 12.89 -7.34
C LYS A 284 27.04 12.49 -8.74
N GLU A 285 27.37 11.27 -9.14
CA GLU A 285 26.97 10.74 -10.43
C GLU A 285 25.45 10.56 -10.55
N MET A 286 24.77 10.10 -9.49
CA MET A 286 23.31 9.99 -9.48
C MET A 286 22.63 11.36 -9.47
N LEU A 287 23.17 12.35 -8.75
CA LEU A 287 22.66 13.72 -8.80
C LEU A 287 22.80 14.34 -10.20
N ARG A 288 23.90 14.04 -10.92
CA ARG A 288 24.08 14.45 -12.32
C ARG A 288 23.06 13.78 -13.24
N ASP A 289 22.80 12.48 -13.05
CA ASP A 289 21.79 11.74 -13.82
C ASP A 289 20.39 12.37 -13.62
N ILE A 290 20.05 12.72 -12.37
CA ILE A 290 18.78 13.40 -12.04
C ILE A 290 18.74 14.81 -12.67
N ALA A 291 19.83 15.56 -12.63
CA ALA A 291 19.92 16.90 -13.21
C ALA A 291 19.71 16.86 -14.73
N ILE A 292 20.36 15.96 -15.43
CA ILE A 292 20.20 15.76 -16.88
C ILE A 292 18.76 15.34 -17.21
N LEU A 293 18.18 14.40 -16.45
CA LEU A 293 16.81 13.96 -16.64
C LEU A 293 15.78 15.08 -16.50
N THR A 294 16.04 16.02 -15.60
CA THR A 294 15.08 17.09 -15.23
C THR A 294 15.40 18.44 -15.85
N GLY A 295 16.53 18.54 -16.57
CA GLY A 295 16.99 19.79 -17.19
C GLY A 295 17.52 20.83 -16.19
N GLY A 296 17.93 20.38 -14.99
CA GLY A 296 18.48 21.25 -13.94
C GLY A 296 20.00 21.14 -13.82
N GLN A 297 20.52 21.81 -12.80
CA GLN A 297 21.93 21.78 -12.46
C GLN A 297 22.15 21.28 -11.03
N VAL A 298 23.26 20.58 -10.79
CA VAL A 298 23.65 20.21 -9.43
C VAL A 298 24.31 21.40 -8.77
N ILE A 299 23.74 21.93 -7.71
CA ILE A 299 24.33 23.02 -6.92
C ILE A 299 25.39 22.43 -6.00
N CYS A 300 26.67 22.58 -6.38
CA CYS A 300 27.81 22.04 -5.65
C CYS A 300 29.05 22.94 -5.79
N ASP A 301 29.98 22.79 -4.83
CA ASP A 301 31.23 23.58 -4.83
C ASP A 301 32.13 23.27 -6.02
N GLU A 302 32.11 22.03 -6.52
CA GLU A 302 32.93 21.64 -7.69
C GLU A 302 32.55 22.41 -8.96
N LEU A 303 31.32 22.84 -9.09
CA LEU A 303 30.83 23.67 -10.19
C LEU A 303 30.87 25.17 -9.87
N GLY A 304 31.34 25.54 -8.68
CA GLY A 304 31.37 26.92 -8.22
C GLY A 304 30.00 27.52 -7.93
N LEU A 305 28.98 26.65 -7.66
CA LEU A 305 27.61 27.09 -7.39
C LEU A 305 27.34 27.08 -5.88
N ASP A 306 26.76 28.19 -5.38
CA ASP A 306 26.32 28.31 -3.98
C ASP A 306 24.80 28.29 -3.87
N LEU A 307 24.28 27.60 -2.82
CA LEU A 307 22.85 27.54 -2.52
C LEU A 307 22.24 28.94 -2.31
N LYS A 308 22.99 29.88 -1.75
CA LYS A 308 22.52 31.26 -1.50
C LYS A 308 22.30 32.08 -2.77
N GLU A 309 23.01 31.70 -3.82
CA GLU A 309 22.94 32.37 -5.14
C GLU A 309 22.10 31.56 -6.14
N ALA A 310 21.51 30.45 -5.71
CA ALA A 310 20.71 29.59 -6.57
C ALA A 310 19.45 30.33 -7.09
N THR A 311 19.16 30.13 -8.37
CA THR A 311 18.03 30.73 -9.07
C THR A 311 17.08 29.66 -9.62
N ILE A 312 15.84 30.03 -9.93
CA ILE A 312 14.83 29.11 -10.49
C ILE A 312 15.31 28.44 -11.79
N ASP A 313 16.09 29.14 -12.62
CA ASP A 313 16.57 28.64 -13.91
C ASP A 313 17.57 27.49 -13.77
N GLN A 314 18.17 27.32 -12.61
CA GLN A 314 19.07 26.22 -12.30
C GLN A 314 18.37 24.98 -11.77
N LEU A 315 17.07 25.10 -11.46
CA LEU A 315 16.28 23.99 -10.92
C LEU A 315 15.82 23.04 -12.02
N GLY A 316 15.85 21.75 -11.72
CA GLY A 316 15.22 20.75 -12.55
C GLY A 316 13.70 20.92 -12.54
N GLN A 317 13.04 20.37 -13.56
CA GLN A 317 11.58 20.39 -13.70
C GLN A 317 11.04 19.01 -14.02
N ALA A 318 9.88 18.67 -13.46
CA ALA A 318 9.18 17.46 -13.77
C ALA A 318 7.66 17.68 -13.78
N ARG A 319 6.96 16.94 -14.63
CA ARG A 319 5.49 16.98 -14.68
C ARG A 319 4.87 16.60 -13.34
N GLN A 320 5.40 15.56 -12.69
CA GLN A 320 4.98 15.14 -11.38
C GLN A 320 6.13 14.49 -10.61
N VAL A 321 6.15 14.69 -9.30
CA VAL A 321 7.01 13.95 -8.38
C VAL A 321 6.14 13.29 -7.33
N LYS A 322 6.39 12.00 -7.06
CA LYS A 322 5.74 11.23 -5.98
C LYS A 322 6.80 10.80 -4.98
N VAL A 323 6.58 11.10 -3.72
CA VAL A 323 7.50 10.70 -2.64
C VAL A 323 6.71 10.01 -1.55
N ASN A 324 7.09 8.78 -1.23
CA ASN A 324 6.57 8.07 -0.06
C ASN A 324 7.67 7.93 1.02
N LYS A 325 7.46 7.09 2.01
CA LYS A 325 8.42 6.88 3.11
C LYS A 325 9.74 6.25 2.65
N ASP A 326 9.75 5.51 1.54
CA ASP A 326 10.88 4.70 1.10
C ASP A 326 11.49 5.19 -0.24
N ASN A 327 10.66 5.74 -1.14
CA ASN A 327 11.02 6.00 -2.52
C ASN A 327 10.61 7.38 -3.00
N THR A 328 11.35 7.88 -3.99
CA THR A 328 11.03 9.07 -4.79
C THR A 328 10.94 8.67 -6.26
N ILE A 329 9.83 9.06 -6.92
CA ILE A 329 9.57 8.83 -8.34
C ILE A 329 9.45 10.18 -9.04
N ILE A 330 10.28 10.42 -10.04
CA ILE A 330 10.22 11.58 -10.92
C ILE A 330 9.56 11.13 -12.22
N VAL A 331 8.48 11.79 -12.62
CA VAL A 331 7.67 11.45 -13.79
C VAL A 331 7.65 12.62 -14.76
N GLY A 332 8.02 12.38 -16.01
CA GLY A 332 8.04 13.41 -17.04
C GLY A 332 9.07 14.51 -16.74
N GLY A 333 10.32 14.09 -16.52
CA GLY A 333 11.44 15.02 -16.45
C GLY A 333 11.56 15.85 -17.73
N GLN A 334 11.90 17.13 -17.61
CA GLN A 334 11.96 18.07 -18.74
C GLN A 334 13.40 18.30 -19.24
N GLY A 335 14.27 17.32 -19.04
CA GLY A 335 15.63 17.33 -19.59
C GLY A 335 15.65 17.19 -21.12
N ASP A 336 16.75 17.62 -21.71
CA ASP A 336 16.98 17.47 -23.15
C ASP A 336 17.22 16.00 -23.51
N LYS A 337 16.49 15.50 -24.52
CA LYS A 337 16.54 14.10 -24.93
C LYS A 337 17.91 13.67 -25.49
N ASP A 338 18.59 14.58 -26.14
CA ASP A 338 19.91 14.30 -26.71
C ASP A 338 20.97 14.22 -25.60
N GLU A 339 20.86 15.05 -24.56
CA GLU A 339 21.71 14.99 -23.37
C GLU A 339 21.46 13.69 -22.58
N ILE A 340 20.21 13.29 -22.40
CA ILE A 340 19.84 12.00 -21.77
C ILE A 340 20.42 10.84 -22.59
N ALA A 341 20.29 10.83 -23.91
CA ALA A 341 20.82 9.78 -24.77
C ALA A 341 22.36 9.74 -24.72
N ALA A 342 23.03 10.90 -24.72
CA ALA A 342 24.48 11.00 -24.56
C ALA A 342 24.92 10.43 -23.21
N ARG A 343 24.18 10.73 -22.13
CA ARG A 343 24.47 10.20 -20.78
C ARG A 343 24.32 8.68 -20.72
N ILE A 344 23.26 8.14 -21.30
CA ILE A 344 23.04 6.68 -21.42
C ILE A 344 24.23 6.04 -22.15
N SER A 345 24.69 6.63 -23.25
CA SER A 345 25.85 6.13 -24.01
C SER A 345 27.14 6.15 -23.19
N GLN A 346 27.38 7.20 -22.40
CA GLN A 346 28.52 7.29 -21.48
C GLN A 346 28.50 6.16 -20.44
N ILE A 347 27.33 5.89 -19.82
CA ILE A 347 27.18 4.82 -18.83
C ILE A 347 27.43 3.45 -19.50
N LYS A 348 26.90 3.21 -20.70
CA LYS A 348 27.14 1.96 -21.46
C LYS A 348 28.64 1.75 -21.73
N SER A 349 29.36 2.77 -22.19
CA SER A 349 30.80 2.70 -22.41
C SER A 349 31.57 2.43 -21.11
N ALA A 350 31.13 3.03 -19.98
CA ALA A 350 31.73 2.77 -18.68
C ALA A 350 31.52 1.31 -18.22
N ILE A 351 30.36 0.69 -18.52
CA ILE A 351 30.08 -0.73 -18.24
C ILE A 351 31.04 -1.65 -19.02
N GLU A 352 31.32 -1.31 -20.27
CA GLU A 352 32.23 -2.11 -21.11
C GLU A 352 33.69 -2.02 -20.68
N THR A 353 34.10 -0.87 -20.13
CA THR A 353 35.50 -0.60 -19.75
C THR A 353 35.83 -0.97 -18.31
N THR A 354 34.86 -1.07 -17.42
CA THR A 354 35.11 -1.40 -16.01
C THR A 354 35.56 -2.84 -15.83
N THR A 355 36.59 -3.03 -14.99
CA THR A 355 37.13 -4.34 -14.62
C THR A 355 36.54 -4.90 -13.32
N SER A 356 35.84 -4.06 -12.56
CA SER A 356 35.21 -4.40 -11.28
C SER A 356 33.78 -4.91 -11.51
N ASP A 357 33.48 -6.13 -11.11
CA ASP A 357 32.14 -6.69 -11.24
C ASP A 357 31.12 -5.92 -10.40
N PHE A 358 31.52 -5.45 -9.22
CA PHE A 358 30.68 -4.61 -8.37
C PHE A 358 30.36 -3.25 -9.01
N ASP A 359 31.34 -2.60 -9.62
CA ASP A 359 31.09 -1.32 -10.31
C ASP A 359 30.27 -1.53 -11.57
N ARG A 360 30.48 -2.64 -12.28
CA ARG A 360 29.66 -3.02 -13.42
C ARG A 360 28.19 -3.19 -13.03
N GLU A 361 27.90 -3.90 -11.94
CA GLU A 361 26.54 -4.05 -11.41
C GLU A 361 25.90 -2.69 -11.10
N LYS A 362 26.64 -1.80 -10.44
CA LYS A 362 26.13 -0.47 -10.08
C LYS A 362 25.94 0.48 -11.27
N LEU A 363 26.77 0.36 -12.30
CA LEU A 363 26.57 1.08 -13.57
C LEU A 363 25.35 0.52 -14.32
N GLN A 364 25.13 -0.80 -14.31
CA GLN A 364 23.93 -1.41 -14.88
C GLN A 364 22.65 -0.95 -14.18
N GLU A 365 22.67 -0.87 -12.84
CA GLU A 365 21.54 -0.33 -12.06
C GLU A 365 21.24 1.13 -12.44
N ARG A 366 22.25 1.99 -12.58
CA ARG A 366 22.09 3.38 -13.02
C ARG A 366 21.54 3.46 -14.44
N LEU A 367 22.08 2.63 -15.35
CA LEU A 367 21.60 2.55 -16.72
C LEU A 367 20.12 2.18 -16.78
N ALA A 368 19.71 1.16 -16.04
CA ALA A 368 18.32 0.72 -15.97
C ALA A 368 17.40 1.84 -15.46
N LYS A 369 17.79 2.55 -14.39
CA LYS A 369 17.02 3.67 -13.84
C LYS A 369 16.88 4.86 -14.82
N LEU A 370 17.91 5.17 -15.58
CA LEU A 370 17.88 6.31 -16.51
C LEU A 370 17.22 5.96 -17.86
N SER A 371 17.42 4.73 -18.36
CA SER A 371 16.91 4.29 -19.67
C SER A 371 15.52 3.65 -19.61
N GLY A 372 15.07 3.18 -18.44
CA GLY A 372 13.82 2.46 -18.29
C GLY A 372 12.57 3.32 -18.43
N GLY A 373 12.68 4.62 -18.17
CA GLY A 373 11.55 5.53 -18.14
C GLY A 373 10.53 5.18 -17.05
N VAL A 374 9.39 5.84 -17.08
CA VAL A 374 8.23 5.56 -16.22
C VAL A 374 7.02 5.31 -17.10
N ALA A 375 6.38 4.14 -16.96
CA ALA A 375 5.08 3.91 -17.57
C ALA A 375 4.01 4.60 -16.71
N VAL A 376 3.15 5.40 -17.34
CA VAL A 376 2.07 6.11 -16.68
C VAL A 376 0.75 5.56 -17.20
N ILE A 377 -0.04 4.98 -16.32
CA ILE A 377 -1.41 4.58 -16.62
C ILE A 377 -2.31 5.77 -16.32
N LYS A 378 -2.86 6.37 -17.37
CA LYS A 378 -3.82 7.47 -17.29
C LYS A 378 -5.22 6.92 -17.15
N VAL A 379 -5.87 7.19 -16.02
CA VAL A 379 -7.22 6.68 -15.72
C VAL A 379 -8.25 7.72 -16.11
N GLY A 380 -9.12 7.35 -17.04
CA GLY A 380 -10.23 8.18 -17.47
C GLY A 380 -11.59 7.58 -17.06
N ALA A 381 -12.53 8.47 -16.70
CA ALA A 381 -13.92 8.12 -16.42
C ALA A 381 -14.83 9.31 -16.67
N ALA A 382 -16.16 9.06 -16.70
CA ALA A 382 -17.15 10.11 -16.94
C ALA A 382 -17.40 10.99 -15.69
N THR A 383 -17.19 10.43 -14.49
CA THR A 383 -17.39 11.11 -13.21
C THR A 383 -16.19 10.97 -12.29
N GLU A 384 -16.02 11.92 -11.37
CA GLU A 384 -14.95 11.89 -10.38
C GLU A 384 -15.03 10.64 -9.46
N THR A 385 -16.24 10.23 -9.09
CA THR A 385 -16.47 9.05 -8.26
C THR A 385 -16.02 7.77 -8.97
N GLU A 386 -16.39 7.60 -10.24
CA GLU A 386 -15.97 6.47 -11.07
C GLU A 386 -14.45 6.48 -11.29
N MET A 387 -13.86 7.64 -11.53
CA MET A 387 -12.43 7.78 -11.74
C MET A 387 -11.63 7.38 -10.50
N LYS A 388 -12.05 7.79 -9.31
CA LYS A 388 -11.42 7.41 -8.05
C LYS A 388 -11.51 5.91 -7.80
N GLU A 389 -12.68 5.30 -8.00
CA GLU A 389 -12.87 3.85 -7.87
C GLU A 389 -11.98 3.09 -8.85
N LYS A 390 -12.00 3.47 -10.12
CA LYS A 390 -11.20 2.83 -11.17
C LYS A 390 -9.69 2.97 -10.92
N LYS A 391 -9.26 4.12 -10.40
CA LYS A 391 -7.86 4.35 -10.03
C LYS A 391 -7.40 3.42 -8.91
N LEU A 392 -8.17 3.28 -7.82
CA LEU A 392 -7.87 2.36 -6.72
C LEU A 392 -7.77 0.92 -7.24
N ARG A 393 -8.73 0.49 -8.05
CA ARG A 393 -8.75 -0.85 -8.64
C ARG A 393 -7.55 -1.13 -9.55
N ILE A 394 -7.09 -0.16 -10.33
CA ILE A 394 -5.89 -0.27 -11.16
C ILE A 394 -4.61 -0.33 -10.28
N GLU A 395 -4.55 0.46 -9.20
CA GLU A 395 -3.45 0.44 -8.25
C GLU A 395 -3.31 -0.94 -7.57
N ASP A 396 -4.43 -1.53 -7.12
CA ASP A 396 -4.46 -2.87 -6.54
C ASP A 396 -3.99 -3.92 -7.54
N ALA A 397 -4.51 -3.88 -8.77
CA ALA A 397 -4.12 -4.80 -9.83
C ALA A 397 -2.63 -4.68 -10.21
N LEU A 398 -2.08 -3.48 -10.21
CA LEU A 398 -0.65 -3.25 -10.43
C LEU A 398 0.19 -3.84 -9.31
N ASN A 399 -0.21 -3.66 -8.05
CA ASN A 399 0.47 -4.21 -6.89
C ASN A 399 0.40 -5.73 -6.86
N ALA A 400 -0.78 -6.31 -7.14
CA ALA A 400 -0.96 -7.76 -7.29
C ALA A 400 -0.05 -8.33 -8.38
N THR A 401 0.07 -7.65 -9.51
CA THR A 401 0.92 -8.07 -10.63
C THR A 401 2.41 -8.03 -10.26
N ARG A 402 2.86 -6.98 -9.56
CA ARG A 402 4.23 -6.93 -9.01
C ARG A 402 4.50 -8.07 -8.02
N ALA A 403 3.57 -8.30 -7.11
CA ALA A 403 3.67 -9.40 -6.14
C ALA A 403 3.74 -10.78 -6.80
N ALA A 404 3.03 -10.96 -7.93
CA ALA A 404 3.08 -12.19 -8.73
C ALA A 404 4.43 -12.37 -9.44
N VAL A 405 5.00 -11.31 -9.97
CA VAL A 405 6.35 -11.36 -10.59
C VAL A 405 7.41 -11.70 -9.55
N GLU A 406 7.29 -11.19 -8.32
CA GLU A 406 8.26 -11.44 -7.25
C GLU A 406 8.24 -12.87 -6.70
N GLU A 407 7.08 -13.45 -6.44
CA GLU A 407 6.96 -14.75 -5.74
C GLU A 407 6.13 -15.79 -6.49
N GLY A 408 5.71 -15.50 -7.72
CA GLY A 408 4.90 -16.40 -8.53
C GLY A 408 3.41 -16.36 -8.16
N ILE A 409 2.68 -17.30 -8.74
CA ILE A 409 1.22 -17.41 -8.65
C ILE A 409 0.78 -18.77 -8.12
N VAL A 410 -0.38 -18.79 -7.49
CA VAL A 410 -1.08 -19.98 -6.99
C VAL A 410 -2.51 -20.00 -7.53
N PRO A 411 -3.27 -21.12 -7.46
CA PRO A 411 -4.68 -21.14 -7.81
C PRO A 411 -5.47 -20.10 -7.01
N GLY A 412 -6.23 -19.26 -7.70
CA GLY A 412 -6.93 -18.13 -7.10
C GLY A 412 -8.27 -18.49 -6.44
N GLY A 413 -9.00 -17.45 -6.05
CA GLY A 413 -10.32 -17.59 -5.44
C GLY A 413 -10.33 -18.35 -4.11
N GLY A 414 -9.23 -18.28 -3.34
CA GLY A 414 -9.05 -18.99 -2.08
C GLY A 414 -8.70 -20.49 -2.24
N THR A 415 -8.68 -21.03 -3.45
CA THR A 415 -8.39 -22.45 -3.73
C THR A 415 -7.02 -22.87 -3.23
N ALA A 416 -6.02 -21.99 -3.30
CA ALA A 416 -4.67 -22.25 -2.80
C ALA A 416 -4.66 -22.64 -1.31
N TYR A 417 -5.51 -22.01 -0.50
CA TYR A 417 -5.62 -22.34 0.93
C TYR A 417 -6.24 -23.72 1.15
N ILE A 418 -7.26 -24.09 0.37
CA ILE A 418 -7.85 -25.44 0.43
C ILE A 418 -6.81 -26.49 0.06
N ASN A 419 -6.01 -26.26 -0.97
CA ASN A 419 -5.00 -27.21 -1.47
C ASN A 419 -3.89 -27.55 -0.46
N ILE A 420 -3.69 -26.72 0.55
CA ILE A 420 -2.65 -26.94 1.58
C ILE A 420 -3.20 -27.48 2.89
N ILE A 421 -4.53 -27.61 3.04
CA ILE A 421 -5.18 -28.09 4.27
C ILE A 421 -4.61 -29.44 4.72
N ASP A 422 -4.50 -30.40 3.82
CA ASP A 422 -3.99 -31.74 4.14
C ASP A 422 -2.55 -31.72 4.65
N GLU A 423 -1.72 -30.84 4.11
CA GLU A 423 -0.32 -30.70 4.56
C GLU A 423 -0.23 -30.07 5.96
N VAL A 424 -1.07 -29.08 6.24
CA VAL A 424 -1.16 -28.46 7.57
C VAL A 424 -1.78 -29.43 8.58
N ALA A 425 -2.82 -30.17 8.18
CA ALA A 425 -3.52 -31.12 9.03
C ALA A 425 -2.62 -32.26 9.53
N LYS A 426 -1.53 -32.63 8.82
CA LYS A 426 -0.52 -33.60 9.30
C LYS A 426 0.13 -33.18 10.62
N LEU A 427 0.18 -31.89 10.93
CA LEU A 427 0.68 -31.42 12.22
C LEU A 427 -0.25 -31.81 13.39
N ILE A 428 -1.53 -32.11 13.13
CA ILE A 428 -2.48 -32.57 14.15
C ILE A 428 -2.00 -33.87 14.80
N ASP A 429 -1.33 -34.75 14.04
CA ASP A 429 -0.84 -36.04 14.52
C ASP A 429 0.50 -35.91 15.30
N THR A 430 1.21 -34.78 15.14
CA THR A 430 2.51 -34.53 15.75
C THR A 430 2.46 -33.50 16.89
N THR A 431 1.27 -32.94 17.18
CA THR A 431 1.05 -31.96 18.25
C THR A 431 0.07 -32.51 19.29
N GLU A 432 0.18 -32.06 20.54
CA GLU A 432 -0.62 -32.53 21.66
C GLU A 432 -1.31 -31.37 22.40
N GLY A 433 -2.35 -31.67 23.17
CA GLY A 433 -3.06 -30.70 24.03
C GLY A 433 -3.54 -29.47 23.27
N ASP A 434 -3.36 -28.32 23.89
CA ASP A 434 -3.84 -27.02 23.34
C ASP A 434 -3.03 -26.54 22.12
N GLU A 435 -1.81 -27.05 21.91
CA GLU A 435 -1.07 -26.78 20.67
C GLU A 435 -1.77 -27.41 19.46
N LYS A 436 -2.31 -28.63 19.62
CA LYS A 436 -3.14 -29.29 18.60
C LYS A 436 -4.39 -28.49 18.27
N ILE A 437 -4.99 -27.83 19.27
CA ILE A 437 -6.13 -26.94 19.06
C ILE A 437 -5.71 -25.77 18.15
N GLY A 438 -4.53 -25.17 18.38
CA GLY A 438 -3.98 -24.11 17.53
C GLY A 438 -3.86 -24.53 16.06
N VAL A 439 -3.38 -25.75 15.80
CA VAL A 439 -3.32 -26.30 14.44
C VAL A 439 -4.71 -26.43 13.81
N ARG A 440 -5.68 -26.96 14.56
CA ARG A 440 -7.06 -27.12 14.09
C ARG A 440 -7.73 -25.79 13.75
N ILE A 441 -7.46 -24.73 14.52
CA ILE A 441 -7.94 -23.39 14.25
C ILE A 441 -7.46 -22.93 12.87
N VAL A 442 -6.17 -23.12 12.55
CA VAL A 442 -5.62 -22.76 11.25
C VAL A 442 -6.27 -23.54 10.13
N VAL A 443 -6.34 -24.88 10.25
CA VAL A 443 -6.98 -25.75 9.26
C VAL A 443 -8.40 -25.27 8.95
N LYS A 444 -9.17 -24.91 9.98
CA LYS A 444 -10.55 -24.44 9.80
C LYS A 444 -10.62 -23.06 9.16
N ALA A 445 -9.72 -22.14 9.53
CA ALA A 445 -9.69 -20.79 8.98
C ALA A 445 -9.28 -20.76 7.49
N LEU A 446 -8.50 -21.73 7.01
CA LEU A 446 -8.11 -21.81 5.59
C LEU A 446 -9.31 -22.03 4.65
N GLU A 447 -10.46 -22.49 5.14
CA GLU A 447 -11.69 -22.61 4.35
C GLU A 447 -12.38 -21.26 4.13
N ALA A 448 -12.15 -20.27 4.99
CA ALA A 448 -12.93 -19.04 5.05
C ALA A 448 -12.95 -18.25 3.73
N PRO A 449 -11.83 -18.08 2.98
CA PRO A 449 -11.85 -17.32 1.72
C PRO A 449 -12.78 -17.92 0.66
N VAL A 450 -12.69 -19.22 0.40
CA VAL A 450 -13.58 -19.91 -0.57
C VAL A 450 -15.04 -19.81 -0.13
N ARG A 451 -15.28 -20.02 1.17
CA ARG A 451 -16.62 -19.95 1.76
C ARG A 451 -17.24 -18.58 1.54
N GLN A 452 -16.52 -17.51 1.84
CA GLN A 452 -17.03 -16.15 1.69
C GLN A 452 -17.26 -15.76 0.23
N ILE A 453 -16.37 -16.16 -0.69
CA ILE A 453 -16.56 -15.92 -2.13
C ILE A 453 -17.82 -16.61 -2.63
N ALA A 454 -18.08 -17.86 -2.19
CA ALA A 454 -19.29 -18.60 -2.54
C ALA A 454 -20.55 -17.93 -1.97
N GLU A 455 -20.51 -17.50 -0.71
CA GLU A 455 -21.64 -16.80 -0.04
C GLU A 455 -21.96 -15.47 -0.73
N ASN A 456 -20.95 -14.68 -1.10
CA ASN A 456 -21.15 -13.43 -1.86
C ASN A 456 -21.74 -13.69 -3.26
N ALA A 457 -21.53 -14.88 -3.81
CA ALA A 457 -22.13 -15.32 -5.07
C ALA A 457 -23.54 -15.96 -4.90
N GLY A 458 -24.03 -16.08 -3.67
CA GLY A 458 -25.35 -16.64 -3.37
C GLY A 458 -25.38 -18.16 -3.20
N PHE A 459 -24.22 -18.79 -3.01
CA PHE A 459 -24.07 -20.23 -2.79
C PHE A 459 -23.78 -20.54 -1.31
N GLU A 460 -24.15 -21.74 -0.88
CA GLU A 460 -23.78 -22.23 0.45
C GLU A 460 -22.29 -22.57 0.50
N GLY A 461 -21.52 -21.77 1.23
CA GLY A 461 -20.06 -21.88 1.26
C GLY A 461 -19.54 -23.23 1.74
N SER A 462 -20.21 -23.88 2.68
CA SER A 462 -19.86 -25.22 3.17
C SER A 462 -19.96 -26.29 2.08
N VAL A 463 -20.99 -26.22 1.24
CA VAL A 463 -21.19 -27.17 0.12
C VAL A 463 -20.09 -26.98 -0.94
N VAL A 464 -19.73 -25.73 -1.23
CA VAL A 464 -18.67 -25.44 -2.19
C VAL A 464 -17.31 -25.96 -1.70
N VAL A 465 -16.97 -25.70 -0.44
CA VAL A 465 -15.73 -26.21 0.18
C VAL A 465 -15.70 -27.74 0.16
N ASP A 466 -16.78 -28.42 0.60
CA ASP A 466 -16.84 -29.88 0.61
C ASP A 466 -16.61 -30.47 -0.78
N LYS A 467 -17.22 -29.87 -1.81
CA LYS A 467 -17.07 -30.34 -3.20
C LYS A 467 -15.63 -30.16 -3.72
N ILE A 468 -14.95 -29.08 -3.34
CA ILE A 468 -13.54 -28.86 -3.72
C ILE A 468 -12.66 -29.89 -3.02
N VAL A 469 -12.80 -30.05 -1.69
CA VAL A 469 -12.03 -31.01 -0.89
C VAL A 469 -12.26 -32.44 -1.37
N SER A 470 -13.52 -32.84 -1.57
CA SER A 470 -13.89 -34.19 -2.01
C SER A 470 -13.40 -34.53 -3.42
N SER A 471 -13.09 -33.53 -4.26
CA SER A 471 -12.52 -33.77 -5.59
C SER A 471 -11.11 -34.40 -5.55
N GLY A 472 -10.34 -34.13 -4.47
CA GLY A 472 -8.96 -34.57 -4.32
C GLY A 472 -7.99 -34.04 -5.37
N LYS A 473 -8.42 -33.09 -6.22
CA LYS A 473 -7.62 -32.55 -7.32
C LYS A 473 -7.01 -31.21 -6.91
N LYS A 474 -5.68 -31.09 -7.04
CA LYS A 474 -4.98 -29.81 -6.87
C LYS A 474 -5.40 -28.84 -7.98
N GLY A 475 -5.63 -27.57 -7.63
CA GLY A 475 -6.04 -26.53 -8.56
C GLY A 475 -7.55 -26.51 -8.87
N PHE A 476 -8.29 -27.55 -8.53
CA PHE A 476 -9.74 -27.58 -8.71
C PHE A 476 -10.43 -26.65 -7.69
N GLY A 477 -11.21 -25.70 -8.20
CA GLY A 477 -11.87 -24.68 -7.41
C GLY A 477 -13.24 -24.30 -7.95
N PHE A 478 -13.81 -23.22 -7.41
CA PHE A 478 -15.11 -22.69 -7.79
C PHE A 478 -14.95 -21.31 -8.43
N ASP A 479 -15.21 -21.22 -9.74
CA ASP A 479 -15.37 -19.96 -10.45
C ASP A 479 -16.72 -19.34 -10.09
N ALA A 480 -16.72 -18.40 -9.16
CA ALA A 480 -17.92 -17.76 -8.67
C ALA A 480 -18.53 -16.78 -9.67
N TYR A 481 -17.78 -16.33 -10.68
CA TYR A 481 -18.31 -15.47 -11.75
C TYR A 481 -19.22 -16.25 -12.68
N ASN A 482 -18.74 -17.40 -13.18
CA ASN A 482 -19.47 -18.27 -14.10
C ASN A 482 -20.28 -19.37 -13.38
N GLU A 483 -20.19 -19.49 -12.05
CA GLU A 483 -20.90 -20.46 -11.22
C GLU A 483 -20.55 -21.93 -11.55
N VAL A 484 -19.29 -22.18 -11.93
CA VAL A 484 -18.82 -23.51 -12.35
C VAL A 484 -17.60 -23.97 -11.57
N TYR A 485 -17.41 -25.28 -11.45
CA TYR A 485 -16.20 -25.87 -10.90
C TYR A 485 -15.22 -26.16 -12.03
N CYS A 486 -13.96 -25.75 -11.87
CA CYS A 486 -12.95 -25.87 -12.90
C CYS A 486 -11.54 -25.95 -12.30
N ASP A 487 -10.55 -26.21 -13.15
CA ASP A 487 -9.15 -25.91 -12.80
C ASP A 487 -8.94 -24.39 -12.87
N MET A 488 -8.58 -23.82 -11.71
CA MET A 488 -8.48 -22.37 -11.55
C MET A 488 -7.33 -21.79 -12.36
N VAL A 489 -6.20 -22.51 -12.44
CA VAL A 489 -5.02 -22.04 -13.18
C VAL A 489 -5.26 -22.10 -14.70
N GLU A 490 -5.86 -23.18 -15.20
CA GLU A 490 -6.21 -23.30 -16.63
C GLU A 490 -7.21 -22.22 -17.06
N LYS A 491 -8.13 -21.83 -16.16
CA LYS A 491 -9.10 -20.76 -16.41
C LYS A 491 -8.51 -19.35 -16.21
N GLY A 492 -7.23 -19.25 -15.81
CA GLY A 492 -6.58 -17.97 -15.56
C GLY A 492 -6.98 -17.30 -14.25
N ILE A 493 -7.68 -18.01 -13.36
CA ILE A 493 -8.06 -17.51 -12.04
C ILE A 493 -6.92 -17.82 -11.08
N VAL A 494 -6.05 -16.84 -10.86
CA VAL A 494 -4.80 -16.99 -10.11
C VAL A 494 -4.64 -15.85 -9.11
N ASP A 495 -4.01 -16.15 -7.98
CA ASP A 495 -3.64 -15.17 -6.94
C ASP A 495 -2.12 -15.11 -6.80
N PRO A 496 -1.52 -13.93 -6.50
CA PRO A 496 -0.10 -13.84 -6.19
C PRO A 496 0.24 -14.59 -4.91
N THR A 497 1.29 -15.39 -4.93
CA THR A 497 1.74 -16.17 -3.76
C THR A 497 2.10 -15.25 -2.59
N LYS A 498 2.75 -14.12 -2.87
CA LYS A 498 3.11 -13.10 -1.87
C LYS A 498 1.87 -12.53 -1.17
N VAL A 499 0.80 -12.24 -1.92
CA VAL A 499 -0.48 -11.76 -1.38
C VAL A 499 -1.10 -12.81 -0.46
N ALA A 500 -1.26 -14.04 -0.95
CA ALA A 500 -1.86 -15.13 -0.18
C ALA A 500 -1.11 -15.41 1.14
N ARG A 501 0.23 -15.54 1.10
CA ARG A 501 1.01 -15.80 2.30
C ARG A 501 1.03 -14.63 3.30
N SER A 502 1.12 -13.38 2.80
CA SER A 502 1.15 -12.20 3.65
C SER A 502 -0.18 -12.00 4.38
N ALA A 503 -1.30 -12.20 3.68
CA ALA A 503 -2.63 -12.17 4.27
C ALA A 503 -2.75 -13.20 5.42
N LEU A 504 -2.30 -14.43 5.21
CA LEU A 504 -2.34 -15.49 6.22
C LEU A 504 -1.44 -15.16 7.43
N GLN A 505 -0.22 -14.70 7.20
CA GLN A 505 0.75 -14.38 8.26
C GLN A 505 0.28 -13.21 9.14
N ASN A 506 -0.19 -12.12 8.51
CA ASN A 506 -0.65 -10.94 9.23
C ASN A 506 -1.94 -11.22 10.01
N ALA A 507 -2.88 -11.96 9.40
CA ALA A 507 -4.10 -12.40 10.07
C ALA A 507 -3.82 -13.23 11.31
N ALA A 508 -2.94 -14.23 11.20
CA ALA A 508 -2.59 -15.11 12.30
C ALA A 508 -1.83 -14.38 13.42
N SER A 509 -0.93 -13.45 13.07
CA SER A 509 -0.15 -12.68 14.02
C SER A 509 -1.05 -11.85 14.95
N VAL A 510 -1.98 -11.08 14.38
CA VAL A 510 -2.89 -10.25 15.17
C VAL A 510 -3.92 -11.12 15.90
N ALA A 511 -4.49 -12.13 15.24
CA ALA A 511 -5.43 -13.04 15.88
C ALA A 511 -4.82 -13.74 17.10
N ALA A 512 -3.59 -14.25 16.99
CA ALA A 512 -2.88 -14.89 18.10
C ALA A 512 -2.67 -13.91 19.28
N THR A 513 -2.47 -12.63 19.02
CA THR A 513 -2.34 -11.59 20.04
C THR A 513 -3.70 -11.31 20.71
N VAL A 514 -4.77 -11.21 19.91
CA VAL A 514 -6.14 -11.03 20.43
C VAL A 514 -6.55 -12.20 21.33
N LEU A 515 -6.23 -13.44 20.95
CA LEU A 515 -6.56 -14.64 21.74
C LEU A 515 -5.86 -14.66 23.12
N THR A 516 -4.70 -14.00 23.25
CA THR A 516 -3.96 -13.91 24.51
C THR A 516 -4.36 -12.71 25.37
N THR A 517 -5.30 -11.87 24.93
CA THR A 517 -5.73 -10.66 25.63
C THR A 517 -6.82 -10.99 26.65
N GLU A 518 -6.65 -10.48 27.89
CA GLU A 518 -7.57 -10.71 29.02
C GLU A 518 -8.15 -9.40 29.57
N ALA A 519 -7.56 -8.24 29.24
CA ALA A 519 -8.02 -6.94 29.73
C ALA A 519 -7.89 -5.86 28.66
N LEU A 520 -8.82 -4.91 28.66
CA LEU A 520 -8.79 -3.70 27.86
C LEU A 520 -8.65 -2.48 28.75
N VAL A 521 -7.80 -1.54 28.35
CA VAL A 521 -7.60 -0.26 29.02
C VAL A 521 -7.91 0.84 28.03
N VAL A 522 -9.12 1.40 28.09
CA VAL A 522 -9.61 2.42 27.16
C VAL A 522 -9.66 3.79 27.78
N SER A 523 -9.46 4.84 27.02
CA SER A 523 -9.62 6.21 27.48
C SER A 523 -11.10 6.55 27.60
N ILE A 524 -11.51 7.18 28.70
CA ILE A 524 -12.86 7.74 28.84
C ILE A 524 -12.85 9.07 28.09
N PRO A 525 -13.76 9.28 27.10
CA PRO A 525 -13.90 10.58 26.45
C PRO A 525 -14.17 11.67 27.48
N GLU A 526 -13.46 12.79 27.41
CA GLU A 526 -13.79 13.95 28.21
C GLU A 526 -15.06 14.58 27.63
N GLU A 527 -16.11 14.71 28.46
CA GLU A 527 -17.26 15.52 28.07
C GLU A 527 -16.75 16.95 27.82
N THR A 528 -16.79 17.38 26.57
CA THR A 528 -16.55 18.79 26.24
C THR A 528 -17.59 19.60 27.01
N PRO A 529 -17.20 20.52 27.94
CA PRO A 529 -18.17 21.36 28.64
C PRO A 529 -19.01 22.07 27.56
N ALA A 530 -20.33 21.92 27.67
CA ALA A 530 -21.23 22.67 26.80
C ALA A 530 -20.87 24.15 26.93
N ALA A 531 -20.60 24.81 25.80
CA ALA A 531 -20.34 26.23 25.77
C ALA A 531 -21.46 26.92 26.55
N PRO A 532 -21.16 27.80 27.53
CA PRO A 532 -22.19 28.45 28.32
C PRO A 532 -23.15 29.13 27.33
N ALA A 533 -24.42 28.77 27.42
CA ALA A 533 -25.51 29.40 26.68
C ALA A 533 -25.41 30.90 26.93
N GLY A 534 -25.05 31.65 25.88
CA GLY A 534 -24.84 33.08 25.95
C GLY A 534 -26.08 33.73 26.60
N GLY A 535 -25.89 34.24 27.82
CA GLY A 535 -26.91 34.97 28.53
C GLY A 535 -27.38 36.14 27.66
N GLY A 536 -28.62 36.08 27.22
CA GLY A 536 -29.29 37.18 26.58
C GLY A 536 -29.28 38.40 27.51
N MET A 537 -28.44 39.38 27.21
CA MET A 537 -28.51 40.71 27.78
C MET A 537 -29.65 41.45 27.07
N GLY A 538 -30.87 41.28 27.63
CA GLY A 538 -31.95 42.21 27.42
C GLY A 538 -31.61 43.54 28.15
N GLY A 539 -31.10 44.50 27.38
CA GLY A 539 -30.91 45.88 27.78
C GLY A 539 -31.88 46.79 27.05
N GLY A 540 -33.06 46.92 27.59
CA GLY A 540 -33.91 48.04 27.25
C GLY A 540 -33.32 49.36 27.72
N MET A 541 -33.25 50.35 26.86
CA MET A 541 -33.19 51.76 27.26
C MET A 541 -34.03 52.58 26.30
N GLY A 542 -35.14 53.01 26.86
CA GLY A 542 -35.92 54.11 26.30
C GLY A 542 -35.23 55.44 26.54
N GLY A 543 -35.53 56.34 25.68
CA GLY A 543 -35.84 57.72 26.01
C GLY A 543 -34.72 58.73 25.96
N MET A 544 -34.94 59.66 25.15
CA MET A 544 -34.94 61.11 25.33
C MET A 544 -33.91 61.86 24.46
N TYR A 545 -34.58 62.72 23.74
CA TYR A 545 -34.21 63.92 22.94
C TYR A 545 -33.55 63.72 21.59
#